data_d14ec5bd88deccfdeedbdd7c2e7d516f
#
_entry.id   d14ec5bd88deccfdeedbdd7c2e7d516f
#
_cell.length_a   1.000
_cell.length_b   1.000
_cell.length_c   1.000
_cell.angle_alpha   90.00
_cell.angle_beta   90.00
_cell.angle_gamma   90.00
#
_symmetry.space_group_name_H-M   'P 1'
#
loop_
_entity.id
_entity.type
_entity.pdbx_description
1 polymer ?
#
loop_
_entity_poly.entity_id
_entity_poly.type
_entity_poly.pdbx_seq_one_letter_code
_entity_poly.pdbx_strand_id
1 'polypeptide(L)'
;FRGEEASYPTGVTVVDLFRSRAQESPDRTALVCGDREMSYGELDRRSNQLARHLVSLGVGREDLVGICIDRSLEMVVGILGILKAGGAYVPIDPSYPRERIDFMLGDTSCGVVLTGESSLGSLVGYGGATVVLDRDWAPIGGLSGSPLDGGPAPGDLMYVIYTSGSTGRPKGVMIEHVNVVRLLVTDPSLYDFGKEDVWTMFHSFCFDFSVWEMYGALVFGGRLVIVPKPVAQDAVAFGELLVEEGVTVLNQTPSAFYTLQEQMVPQGRPIPVRYVIFGGEALDFGRVSPWKGAFPDCRLINMYGITETTVHVTYQEIGDEELGRGISVIGRAIPTLSVYILDGRGRLCPVGVPGELHIGGAGLSRGYLNLPDLTADRFVADPFGGGGLVYRTGDLGRWLPDGNIE
;
A
#
# COMPACT_ATOMS: atom_id res chain seq x y z
N PHE A 1 14.75 11.25 17.47
CA PHE A 1 14.05 11.65 16.25
C PHE A 1 14.23 10.63 15.11
N ARG A 2 15.14 9.69 15.21
CA ARG A 2 15.26 8.56 14.30
C ARG A 2 14.43 7.39 14.84
N GLY A 3 13.83 6.60 13.94
CA GLY A 3 13.34 5.28 14.28
C GLY A 3 14.48 4.40 14.82
N GLU A 4 14.14 3.25 15.37
CA GLU A 4 15.15 2.28 15.79
C GLU A 4 16.02 1.87 14.60
N GLU A 5 17.30 1.64 14.85
CA GLU A 5 18.18 1.12 13.81
C GLU A 5 17.72 -0.31 13.46
N ALA A 6 17.44 -0.52 12.20
CA ALA A 6 17.06 -1.82 11.68
C ALA A 6 17.70 -2.06 10.32
N SER A 7 18.08 -3.29 10.06
CA SER A 7 18.50 -3.71 8.73
C SER A 7 17.29 -4.11 7.88
N TYR A 8 17.43 -4.02 6.58
CA TYR A 8 16.48 -4.53 5.60
C TYR A 8 17.22 -4.96 4.33
N PRO A 9 16.67 -5.90 3.54
CA PRO A 9 17.34 -6.40 2.35
C PRO A 9 17.30 -5.35 1.23
N THR A 10 18.45 -4.75 0.93
CA THR A 10 18.61 -3.70 -0.11
C THR A 10 18.82 -4.23 -1.52
N GLY A 11 19.15 -5.53 -1.65
CA GLY A 11 19.46 -6.17 -2.93
C GLY A 11 18.32 -6.97 -3.55
N VAL A 12 17.09 -6.88 -3.00
CA VAL A 12 15.93 -7.64 -3.48
C VAL A 12 14.75 -6.71 -3.80
N THR A 13 13.89 -7.19 -4.67
CA THR A 13 12.64 -6.52 -5.05
C THR A 13 11.44 -7.20 -4.39
N VAL A 14 10.29 -6.55 -4.43
CA VAL A 14 9.01 -7.17 -4.01
C VAL A 14 8.70 -8.42 -4.86
N VAL A 15 9.10 -8.42 -6.14
CA VAL A 15 8.94 -9.58 -7.04
C VAL A 15 9.77 -10.78 -6.56
N ASP A 16 10.99 -10.54 -6.09
CA ASP A 16 11.87 -11.61 -5.57
C ASP A 16 11.30 -12.22 -4.30
N LEU A 17 10.80 -11.38 -3.38
CA LEU A 17 10.18 -11.83 -2.13
C LEU A 17 8.92 -12.66 -2.41
N PHE A 18 8.03 -12.19 -3.30
CA PHE A 18 6.86 -12.94 -3.73
C PHE A 18 7.23 -14.28 -4.35
N ARG A 19 8.20 -14.27 -5.28
CA ARG A 19 8.66 -15.49 -5.98
C ARG A 19 9.21 -16.53 -4.99
N SER A 20 9.95 -16.09 -3.98
CA SER A 20 10.43 -16.99 -2.92
C SER A 20 9.25 -17.70 -2.23
N ARG A 21 8.17 -17.00 -1.88
CA ARG A 21 6.98 -17.59 -1.27
C ARG A 21 6.25 -18.55 -2.22
N ALA A 22 6.14 -18.19 -3.50
CA ALA A 22 5.54 -19.05 -4.51
C ALA A 22 6.31 -20.35 -4.73
N GLN A 23 7.63 -20.32 -4.62
CA GLN A 23 8.48 -21.51 -4.71
C GLN A 23 8.40 -22.38 -3.44
N GLU A 24 8.35 -21.76 -2.26
CA GLU A 24 8.26 -22.46 -0.98
C GLU A 24 6.92 -23.18 -0.78
N SER A 25 5.82 -22.59 -1.25
CA SER A 25 4.46 -23.09 -1.00
C SER A 25 3.54 -22.89 -2.21
N PRO A 26 3.80 -23.51 -3.36
CA PRO A 26 3.08 -23.25 -4.62
C PRO A 26 1.59 -23.57 -4.56
N ASP A 27 1.19 -24.58 -3.78
CA ASP A 27 -0.19 -25.05 -3.70
C ASP A 27 -1.03 -24.29 -2.65
N ARG A 28 -0.38 -23.41 -1.87
CA ARG A 28 -1.09 -22.61 -0.86
C ARG A 28 -1.92 -21.52 -1.55
N THR A 29 -3.15 -21.29 -1.06
CA THR A 29 -4.01 -20.20 -1.54
C THR A 29 -3.34 -18.84 -1.24
N ALA A 30 -3.08 -18.06 -2.29
CA ALA A 30 -2.55 -16.70 -2.22
C ALA A 30 -3.66 -15.65 -2.23
N LEU A 31 -4.66 -15.85 -3.08
CA LEU A 31 -5.74 -14.88 -3.32
C LEU A 31 -7.10 -15.54 -3.20
N VAL A 32 -8.07 -14.79 -2.65
CA VAL A 32 -9.50 -15.12 -2.64
C VAL A 32 -10.29 -13.91 -3.12
N CYS A 33 -11.30 -14.11 -3.96
CA CYS A 33 -12.22 -13.07 -4.40
C CYS A 33 -13.61 -13.70 -4.67
N GLY A 34 -14.55 -13.55 -3.75
CA GLY A 34 -15.80 -14.29 -3.74
C GLY A 34 -15.54 -15.80 -3.73
N ASP A 35 -16.21 -16.54 -4.60
CA ASP A 35 -16.06 -18.01 -4.71
C ASP A 35 -14.80 -18.46 -5.49
N ARG A 36 -13.93 -17.53 -5.88
CA ARG A 36 -12.72 -17.81 -6.67
C ARG A 36 -11.48 -17.73 -5.82
N GLU A 37 -10.62 -18.73 -5.96
CA GLU A 37 -9.31 -18.78 -5.33
C GLU A 37 -8.19 -18.92 -6.36
N MET A 38 -6.98 -18.52 -5.97
CA MET A 38 -5.77 -18.72 -6.76
C MET A 38 -4.60 -19.05 -5.84
N SER A 39 -3.85 -20.11 -6.17
CA SER A 39 -2.67 -20.50 -5.41
C SER A 39 -1.47 -19.61 -5.75
N TYR A 40 -0.45 -19.63 -4.88
CA TYR A 40 0.83 -18.93 -5.12
C TYR A 40 1.48 -19.36 -6.44
N GLY A 41 1.51 -20.66 -6.74
CA GLY A 41 2.07 -21.19 -7.96
C GLY A 41 1.30 -20.77 -9.20
N GLU A 42 -0.05 -20.74 -9.13
CA GLU A 42 -0.88 -20.28 -10.22
C GLU A 42 -0.72 -18.78 -10.46
N LEU A 43 -0.68 -17.98 -9.38
CA LEU A 43 -0.43 -16.53 -9.45
C LEU A 43 0.95 -16.24 -10.05
N ASP A 44 1.99 -16.97 -9.63
CA ASP A 44 3.34 -16.82 -10.19
C ASP A 44 3.36 -17.16 -11.68
N ARG A 45 2.78 -18.31 -12.08
CA ARG A 45 2.71 -18.76 -13.45
C ARG A 45 1.95 -17.76 -14.34
N ARG A 46 0.76 -17.32 -13.93
CA ARG A 46 -0.06 -16.39 -14.74
C ARG A 46 0.60 -15.02 -14.86
N SER A 47 1.16 -14.49 -13.80
CA SER A 47 1.89 -13.22 -13.86
C SER A 47 3.18 -13.30 -14.70
N ASN A 48 3.87 -14.46 -14.76
CA ASN A 48 5.00 -14.68 -15.67
C ASN A 48 4.55 -14.70 -17.14
N GLN A 49 3.42 -15.35 -17.44
CA GLN A 49 2.82 -15.36 -18.79
C GLN A 49 2.45 -13.94 -19.24
N LEU A 50 1.77 -13.19 -18.38
CA LEU A 50 1.42 -11.80 -18.66
C LEU A 50 2.65 -10.92 -18.86
N ALA A 51 3.67 -11.08 -18.02
CA ALA A 51 4.92 -10.32 -18.16
C ALA A 51 5.58 -10.55 -19.53
N ARG A 52 5.61 -11.80 -20.04
CA ARG A 52 6.12 -12.11 -21.40
C ARG A 52 5.30 -11.43 -22.47
N HIS A 53 3.98 -11.39 -22.31
CA HIS A 53 3.12 -10.69 -23.24
C HIS A 53 3.40 -9.18 -23.24
N LEU A 54 3.55 -8.56 -22.06
CA LEU A 54 3.89 -7.15 -21.93
C LEU A 54 5.24 -6.81 -22.55
N VAL A 55 6.25 -7.64 -22.33
CA VAL A 55 7.58 -7.52 -23.00
C VAL A 55 7.43 -7.58 -24.52
N SER A 56 6.57 -8.46 -25.06
CA SER A 56 6.32 -8.53 -26.51
C SER A 56 5.61 -7.30 -27.06
N LEU A 57 4.93 -6.53 -26.20
CA LEU A 57 4.34 -5.21 -26.52
C LEU A 57 5.31 -4.05 -26.34
N GLY A 58 6.57 -4.34 -25.96
CA GLY A 58 7.63 -3.34 -25.79
C GLY A 58 7.76 -2.80 -24.36
N VAL A 59 7.04 -3.36 -23.38
CA VAL A 59 7.20 -2.96 -21.96
C VAL A 59 8.56 -3.44 -21.46
N GLY A 60 9.34 -2.53 -20.92
CA GLY A 60 10.64 -2.77 -20.33
C GLY A 60 10.82 -2.10 -18.97
N ARG A 61 12.06 -1.96 -18.57
CA ARG A 61 12.46 -1.44 -17.27
C ARG A 61 11.97 0.01 -17.09
N GLU A 62 11.25 0.26 -15.99
CA GLU A 62 10.67 1.56 -15.61
C GLU A 62 9.58 2.11 -16.54
N ASP A 63 9.15 1.36 -17.55
CA ASP A 63 8.01 1.80 -18.35
C ASP A 63 6.74 1.83 -17.49
N LEU A 64 5.96 2.91 -17.63
CA LEU A 64 4.71 3.07 -16.92
C LEU A 64 3.59 2.33 -17.67
N VAL A 65 2.93 1.41 -16.97
CA VAL A 65 1.80 0.63 -17.52
C VAL A 65 0.56 0.94 -16.71
N GLY A 66 -0.48 1.46 -17.39
CA GLY A 66 -1.77 1.72 -16.76
C GLY A 66 -2.46 0.41 -16.39
N ILE A 67 -3.17 0.39 -15.27
CA ILE A 67 -4.07 -0.69 -14.91
C ILE A 67 -5.41 -0.10 -14.47
N CYS A 68 -6.44 -0.28 -15.33
CA CYS A 68 -7.78 0.27 -15.16
C CYS A 68 -8.77 -0.89 -15.10
N ILE A 69 -8.99 -1.43 -13.90
CA ILE A 69 -9.75 -2.67 -13.70
C ILE A 69 -10.44 -2.65 -12.34
N ASP A 70 -11.58 -3.32 -12.23
CA ASP A 70 -12.23 -3.57 -10.94
C ASP A 70 -11.43 -4.56 -10.08
N ARG A 71 -11.66 -4.54 -8.77
CA ARG A 71 -11.03 -5.46 -7.81
C ARG A 71 -11.31 -6.91 -8.20
N SER A 72 -10.29 -7.69 -8.47
CA SER A 72 -10.39 -9.07 -8.96
C SER A 72 -9.05 -9.81 -8.80
N LEU A 73 -9.06 -11.12 -9.02
CA LEU A 73 -7.83 -11.91 -9.11
C LEU A 73 -6.95 -11.42 -10.28
N GLU A 74 -7.60 -11.05 -11.40
CA GLU A 74 -6.94 -10.53 -12.60
C GLU A 74 -6.20 -9.21 -12.34
N MET A 75 -6.72 -8.37 -11.44
CA MET A 75 -6.04 -7.14 -11.01
C MET A 75 -4.67 -7.45 -10.39
N VAL A 76 -4.59 -8.42 -9.47
CA VAL A 76 -3.32 -8.78 -8.82
C VAL A 76 -2.37 -9.48 -9.81
N VAL A 77 -2.89 -10.34 -10.68
CA VAL A 77 -2.12 -10.91 -11.82
C VAL A 77 -1.55 -9.80 -12.69
N GLY A 78 -2.37 -8.77 -12.99
CA GLY A 78 -1.98 -7.59 -13.77
C GLY A 78 -0.83 -6.83 -13.13
N ILE A 79 -0.97 -6.48 -11.86
CA ILE A 79 0.05 -5.76 -11.09
C ILE A 79 1.38 -6.54 -11.07
N LEU A 80 1.34 -7.83 -10.68
CA LEU A 80 2.55 -8.65 -10.65
C LEU A 80 3.14 -8.87 -12.05
N GLY A 81 2.30 -8.99 -13.09
CA GLY A 81 2.75 -9.11 -14.47
C GLY A 81 3.52 -7.89 -14.96
N ILE A 82 3.04 -6.68 -14.64
CA ILE A 82 3.72 -5.41 -14.93
C ILE A 82 5.09 -5.37 -14.23
N LEU A 83 5.13 -5.65 -12.94
CA LEU A 83 6.37 -5.64 -12.16
C LEU A 83 7.39 -6.66 -12.68
N LYS A 84 6.94 -7.87 -13.02
CA LYS A 84 7.81 -8.93 -13.57
C LYS A 84 8.34 -8.62 -14.98
N ALA A 85 7.62 -7.78 -15.75
CA ALA A 85 8.10 -7.25 -17.02
C ALA A 85 9.17 -6.15 -16.85
N GLY A 86 9.38 -5.68 -15.62
CA GLY A 86 10.27 -4.56 -15.29
C GLY A 86 9.58 -3.20 -15.30
N GLY A 87 8.28 -3.14 -15.61
CA GLY A 87 7.49 -1.92 -15.61
C GLY A 87 7.01 -1.51 -14.22
N ALA A 88 6.48 -0.29 -14.12
CA ALA A 88 5.82 0.24 -12.93
C ALA A 88 4.31 0.41 -13.20
N TYR A 89 3.46 -0.01 -12.27
CA TYR A 89 2.04 0.11 -12.48
C TYR A 89 1.49 1.47 -12.09
N VAL A 90 0.51 1.94 -12.89
CA VAL A 90 -0.26 3.16 -12.64
C VAL A 90 -1.72 2.74 -12.40
N PRO A 91 -2.18 2.71 -11.14
CA PRO A 91 -3.54 2.28 -10.84
C PRO A 91 -4.54 3.38 -11.20
N ILE A 92 -5.60 2.98 -11.92
CA ILE A 92 -6.67 3.88 -12.38
C ILE A 92 -8.01 3.24 -11.99
N ASP A 93 -8.80 3.93 -11.16
CA ASP A 93 -10.15 3.46 -10.82
C ASP A 93 -11.08 3.68 -12.04
N PRO A 94 -11.73 2.63 -12.56
CA PRO A 94 -12.66 2.76 -13.70
C PRO A 94 -13.83 3.72 -13.41
N SER A 95 -14.15 3.97 -12.15
CA SER A 95 -15.21 4.88 -11.73
C SER A 95 -14.79 6.36 -11.65
N TYR A 96 -13.52 6.69 -11.92
CA TYR A 96 -13.09 8.08 -11.98
C TYR A 96 -13.76 8.84 -13.13
N PRO A 97 -13.99 10.15 -12.94
CA PRO A 97 -14.41 11.00 -14.04
C PRO A 97 -13.46 10.86 -15.25
N ARG A 98 -14.03 10.88 -16.44
CA ARG A 98 -13.31 10.70 -17.70
C ARG A 98 -12.08 11.62 -17.81
N GLU A 99 -12.26 12.90 -17.48
CA GLU A 99 -11.19 13.90 -17.53
C GLU A 99 -10.00 13.52 -16.64
N ARG A 100 -10.27 12.86 -15.51
CA ARG A 100 -9.21 12.38 -14.60
C ARG A 100 -8.46 11.20 -15.19
N ILE A 101 -9.16 10.25 -15.82
CA ILE A 101 -8.54 9.10 -16.50
C ILE A 101 -7.67 9.59 -17.66
N ASP A 102 -8.22 10.47 -18.51
CA ASP A 102 -7.50 11.04 -19.65
C ASP A 102 -6.26 11.84 -19.21
N PHE A 103 -6.38 12.59 -18.11
CA PHE A 103 -5.23 13.29 -17.51
C PHE A 103 -4.14 12.31 -17.06
N MET A 104 -4.49 11.26 -16.30
CA MET A 104 -3.53 10.31 -15.80
C MET A 104 -2.82 9.55 -16.93
N LEU A 105 -3.56 9.11 -17.95
CA LEU A 105 -3.00 8.45 -19.13
C LEU A 105 -2.10 9.37 -19.96
N GLY A 106 -2.47 10.64 -20.09
CA GLY A 106 -1.67 11.64 -20.80
C GLY A 106 -0.39 12.01 -20.05
N ASP A 107 -0.49 12.22 -18.73
CA ASP A 107 0.66 12.62 -17.90
C ASP A 107 1.69 11.48 -17.78
N THR A 108 1.23 10.22 -17.68
CA THR A 108 2.10 9.04 -17.62
C THR A 108 2.61 8.58 -18.97
N SER A 109 2.00 9.03 -20.06
CA SER A 109 2.30 8.58 -21.43
C SER A 109 2.34 7.05 -21.55
N CYS A 110 1.47 6.34 -20.79
CA CYS A 110 1.40 4.89 -20.84
C CYS A 110 1.16 4.41 -22.28
N GLY A 111 2.04 3.55 -22.79
CA GLY A 111 1.87 2.92 -24.11
C GLY A 111 0.96 1.69 -24.05
N VAL A 112 0.80 1.10 -22.87
CA VAL A 112 -0.01 -0.09 -22.61
C VAL A 112 -0.90 0.13 -21.38
N VAL A 113 -2.16 -0.31 -21.46
CA VAL A 113 -3.11 -0.33 -20.33
C VAL A 113 -3.72 -1.72 -20.20
N LEU A 114 -3.66 -2.27 -18.98
CA LEU A 114 -4.38 -3.48 -18.60
C LEU A 114 -5.79 -3.10 -18.11
N THR A 115 -6.79 -3.90 -18.49
CA THR A 115 -8.19 -3.66 -18.09
C THR A 115 -8.97 -4.97 -17.99
N GLY A 116 -10.19 -4.92 -17.47
CA GLY A 116 -11.19 -5.95 -17.59
C GLY A 116 -12.28 -5.54 -18.59
N GLU A 117 -13.07 -6.50 -19.07
CA GLU A 117 -14.14 -6.22 -20.03
C GLU A 117 -15.18 -5.24 -19.48
N SER A 118 -15.53 -5.36 -18.19
CA SER A 118 -16.43 -4.42 -17.49
C SER A 118 -15.91 -2.98 -17.46
N SER A 119 -14.59 -2.80 -17.44
CA SER A 119 -13.93 -1.49 -17.30
C SER A 119 -13.48 -0.89 -18.63
N LEU A 120 -13.60 -1.62 -19.74
CA LEU A 120 -13.11 -1.21 -21.06
C LEU A 120 -13.74 0.11 -21.54
N GLY A 121 -15.01 0.37 -21.17
CA GLY A 121 -15.71 1.60 -21.46
C GLY A 121 -15.04 2.87 -20.93
N SER A 122 -14.27 2.76 -19.85
CA SER A 122 -13.54 3.88 -19.24
C SER A 122 -12.33 4.32 -20.06
N LEU A 123 -11.89 3.51 -21.05
CA LEU A 123 -10.70 3.75 -21.88
C LEU A 123 -11.05 4.17 -23.32
N VAL A 124 -12.33 4.53 -23.60
CA VAL A 124 -12.74 5.00 -24.93
C VAL A 124 -11.86 6.18 -25.37
N GLY A 125 -11.21 6.11 -26.57
CA GLY A 125 -10.30 7.15 -27.09
C GLY A 125 -8.86 7.05 -26.58
N TYR A 126 -8.52 6.09 -25.73
CA TYR A 126 -7.12 5.79 -25.46
C TYR A 126 -6.46 5.21 -26.71
N GLY A 127 -5.32 5.78 -27.12
CA GLY A 127 -4.65 5.45 -28.39
C GLY A 127 -3.54 4.37 -28.29
N GLY A 128 -3.23 3.90 -27.08
CA GLY A 128 -2.21 2.89 -26.84
C GLY A 128 -2.76 1.45 -26.91
N ALA A 129 -1.92 0.46 -26.63
CA ALA A 129 -2.30 -0.93 -26.56
C ALA A 129 -3.16 -1.19 -25.33
N THR A 130 -4.30 -1.89 -25.51
CA THR A 130 -5.18 -2.30 -24.43
C THR A 130 -5.20 -3.81 -24.33
N VAL A 131 -4.92 -4.35 -23.14
CA VAL A 131 -4.98 -5.80 -22.85
C VAL A 131 -6.13 -6.06 -21.89
N VAL A 132 -7.13 -6.82 -22.33
CA VAL A 132 -8.34 -7.13 -21.54
C VAL A 132 -8.14 -8.50 -20.88
N LEU A 133 -7.79 -8.50 -19.59
CA LEU A 133 -7.25 -9.66 -18.88
C LEU A 133 -8.20 -10.84 -18.76
N ASP A 134 -9.50 -10.60 -18.63
CA ASP A 134 -10.54 -11.64 -18.54
C ASP A 134 -11.00 -12.17 -19.90
N ARG A 135 -10.88 -11.38 -20.98
CA ARG A 135 -11.25 -11.77 -22.34
C ARG A 135 -10.07 -12.30 -23.16
N ASP A 136 -8.93 -11.61 -23.11
CA ASP A 136 -7.78 -11.84 -23.99
C ASP A 136 -6.78 -12.86 -23.41
N TRP A 137 -7.20 -13.65 -22.42
CA TRP A 137 -6.29 -14.56 -21.70
C TRP A 137 -5.80 -15.75 -22.53
N ALA A 138 -6.56 -16.24 -23.49
CA ALA A 138 -6.21 -17.46 -24.24
C ALA A 138 -4.81 -17.42 -24.90
N PRO A 139 -4.41 -16.36 -25.66
CA PRO A 139 -3.05 -16.25 -26.20
C PRO A 139 -2.00 -16.02 -25.11
N ILE A 140 -2.31 -15.29 -24.05
CA ILE A 140 -1.41 -15.03 -22.93
C ILE A 140 -1.13 -16.32 -22.15
N GLY A 141 -2.18 -17.08 -21.86
CA GLY A 141 -2.09 -18.37 -21.15
C GLY A 141 -1.31 -19.46 -21.89
N GLY A 142 -1.12 -19.31 -23.20
CA GLY A 142 -0.28 -20.18 -24.01
C GLY A 142 1.25 -19.89 -23.91
N LEU A 143 1.63 -18.76 -23.34
CA LEU A 143 3.03 -18.38 -23.14
C LEU A 143 3.66 -19.19 -21.98
N SER A 144 5.00 -19.23 -21.95
CA SER A 144 5.71 -19.90 -20.86
C SER A 144 5.40 -19.27 -19.51
N GLY A 145 5.04 -20.10 -18.54
CA GLY A 145 4.84 -19.70 -17.14
C GLY A 145 6.12 -19.65 -16.30
N SER A 146 7.28 -19.97 -16.87
CA SER A 146 8.57 -19.87 -16.18
C SER A 146 8.94 -18.41 -15.90
N PRO A 147 9.76 -18.10 -14.89
CA PRO A 147 10.29 -16.76 -14.67
C PRO A 147 10.96 -16.17 -15.92
N LEU A 148 10.90 -14.85 -16.06
CA LEU A 148 11.66 -14.14 -17.08
C LEU A 148 13.12 -13.97 -16.62
N ASP A 149 14.04 -13.97 -17.58
CA ASP A 149 15.41 -13.53 -17.34
C ASP A 149 15.43 -12.00 -17.19
N GLY A 150 16.18 -11.51 -16.23
CA GLY A 150 16.14 -10.10 -15.84
C GLY A 150 14.99 -9.83 -14.86
N GLY A 151 14.46 -8.64 -14.86
CA GLY A 151 13.42 -8.18 -13.94
C GLY A 151 13.81 -6.84 -13.33
N PRO A 152 12.97 -6.27 -12.46
CA PRO A 152 13.27 -4.98 -11.84
C PRO A 152 14.47 -5.06 -10.91
N ALA A 153 15.20 -3.95 -10.79
CA ALA A 153 16.19 -3.75 -9.73
C ALA A 153 15.55 -3.06 -8.52
N PRO A 154 16.15 -3.14 -7.31
CA PRO A 154 15.59 -2.53 -6.10
C PRO A 154 15.27 -1.04 -6.21
N GLY A 155 16.07 -0.27 -6.94
CA GLY A 155 15.87 1.16 -7.18
C GLY A 155 14.98 1.48 -8.39
N ASP A 156 14.38 0.48 -9.06
CA ASP A 156 13.43 0.75 -10.14
C ASP A 156 12.07 1.14 -9.59
N LEU A 157 11.32 1.91 -10.39
CA LEU A 157 9.94 2.26 -10.06
C LEU A 157 9.08 1.01 -9.94
N MET A 158 8.30 0.97 -8.89
CA MET A 158 7.30 -0.06 -8.63
C MET A 158 5.91 0.41 -9.01
N TYR A 159 5.57 1.65 -8.62
CA TYR A 159 4.28 2.24 -8.98
C TYR A 159 4.32 3.77 -8.98
N VAL A 160 3.31 4.34 -9.66
CA VAL A 160 2.98 5.75 -9.59
C VAL A 160 1.52 5.90 -9.16
N ILE A 161 1.28 6.30 -7.91
CA ILE A 161 -0.05 6.56 -7.38
C ILE A 161 -0.33 8.07 -7.41
N TYR A 162 -1.51 8.43 -7.94
CA TYR A 162 -1.94 9.82 -8.02
C TYR A 162 -2.70 10.26 -6.77
N THR A 163 -2.17 11.28 -6.12
CA THR A 163 -2.79 11.95 -4.97
C THR A 163 -3.43 13.28 -5.37
N SER A 164 -4.36 13.80 -4.56
CA SER A 164 -4.95 15.12 -4.76
C SER A 164 -3.88 16.20 -4.50
N GLY A 165 -3.59 17.02 -5.51
CA GLY A 165 -2.70 18.16 -5.35
C GLY A 165 -3.41 19.35 -4.69
N SER A 166 -2.67 20.16 -3.93
CA SER A 166 -3.16 21.43 -3.34
C SER A 166 -3.63 22.43 -4.40
N THR A 167 -3.19 22.28 -5.65
CA THR A 167 -3.59 23.09 -6.82
C THR A 167 -4.82 22.55 -7.53
N GLY A 168 -5.45 21.47 -7.04
CA GLY A 168 -6.59 20.80 -7.67
C GLY A 168 -6.22 19.82 -8.78
N ARG A 169 -4.98 19.81 -9.27
CA ARG A 169 -4.50 18.80 -10.23
C ARG A 169 -3.89 17.61 -9.51
N PRO A 170 -4.20 16.37 -9.91
CA PRO A 170 -3.56 15.18 -9.35
C PRO A 170 -2.05 15.20 -9.62
N LYS A 171 -1.26 14.69 -8.66
CA LYS A 171 0.19 14.54 -8.76
C LYS A 171 0.56 13.07 -8.60
N GLY A 172 1.35 12.51 -9.52
CA GLY A 172 1.82 11.13 -9.49
C GLY A 172 3.04 10.99 -8.59
N VAL A 173 2.94 10.23 -7.52
CA VAL A 173 4.03 9.94 -6.58
C VAL A 173 4.76 8.69 -7.04
N MET A 174 6.08 8.79 -7.25
CA MET A 174 6.93 7.72 -7.79
C MET A 174 7.59 6.91 -6.68
N ILE A 175 7.19 5.65 -6.52
CA ILE A 175 7.71 4.74 -5.47
C ILE A 175 8.55 3.62 -6.09
N GLU A 176 9.69 3.32 -5.46
CA GLU A 176 10.63 2.30 -5.87
C GLU A 176 10.38 0.97 -5.13
N HIS A 177 10.86 -0.16 -5.67
CA HIS A 177 10.74 -1.46 -5.02
C HIS A 177 11.38 -1.48 -3.62
N VAL A 178 12.55 -0.85 -3.47
CA VAL A 178 13.27 -0.79 -2.19
C VAL A 178 12.47 -0.07 -1.11
N ASN A 179 11.66 0.93 -1.49
CA ASN A 179 10.81 1.65 -0.54
C ASN A 179 9.75 0.72 0.08
N VAL A 180 9.17 -0.19 -0.72
CA VAL A 180 8.17 -1.14 -0.23
C VAL A 180 8.82 -2.31 0.51
N VAL A 181 9.97 -2.79 0.04
CA VAL A 181 10.74 -3.84 0.74
C VAL A 181 11.08 -3.40 2.16
N ARG A 182 11.65 -2.18 2.34
CA ARG A 182 11.99 -1.68 3.67
C ARG A 182 10.77 -1.42 4.56
N LEU A 183 9.60 -1.12 3.97
CA LEU A 183 8.36 -0.94 4.72
C LEU A 183 7.91 -2.24 5.39
N LEU A 184 8.06 -3.36 4.68
CA LEU A 184 7.54 -4.66 5.08
C LEU A 184 8.57 -5.50 5.83
N VAL A 185 9.83 -5.48 5.38
CA VAL A 185 10.87 -6.39 5.85
C VAL A 185 11.98 -5.64 6.56
N THR A 186 11.92 -5.60 7.88
CA THR A 186 12.97 -5.03 8.74
C THR A 186 13.40 -6.05 9.80
N ASP A 187 14.64 -5.95 10.25
CA ASP A 187 15.16 -6.73 11.37
C ASP A 187 15.81 -5.77 12.41
N PRO A 188 15.21 -5.60 13.61
CA PRO A 188 14.00 -6.26 14.10
C PRO A 188 12.70 -5.81 13.38
N SER A 189 11.72 -6.72 13.32
CA SER A 189 10.39 -6.42 12.76
C SER A 189 9.45 -5.88 13.83
N LEU A 190 8.55 -4.98 13.43
CA LEU A 190 7.47 -4.47 14.29
C LEU A 190 6.32 -5.46 14.46
N TYR A 191 6.22 -6.44 13.56
CA TYR A 191 5.13 -7.39 13.47
C TYR A 191 5.64 -8.82 13.34
N ASP A 192 4.82 -9.77 13.78
CA ASP A 192 5.07 -11.22 13.63
C ASP A 192 4.23 -11.83 12.50
N PHE A 193 4.14 -11.11 11.36
CA PHE A 193 3.39 -11.60 10.21
C PHE A 193 3.97 -12.90 9.64
N GLY A 194 3.08 -13.77 9.16
CA GLY A 194 3.48 -15.06 8.64
C GLY A 194 2.48 -15.69 7.68
N LYS A 195 2.80 -16.91 7.27
CA LYS A 195 2.02 -17.64 6.27
C LYS A 195 0.61 -18.02 6.72
N GLU A 196 0.32 -18.00 8.02
CA GLU A 196 -1.02 -18.30 8.54
C GLU A 196 -1.92 -17.06 8.59
N ASP A 197 -1.38 -15.88 8.28
CA ASP A 197 -2.18 -14.67 8.28
C ASP A 197 -3.09 -14.56 7.07
N VAL A 198 -4.29 -14.07 7.33
CA VAL A 198 -5.30 -13.76 6.33
C VAL A 198 -5.55 -12.26 6.36
N TRP A 199 -5.26 -11.62 5.24
CA TRP A 199 -5.36 -10.18 5.05
C TRP A 199 -6.57 -9.83 4.19
N THR A 200 -7.14 -8.66 4.38
CA THR A 200 -8.11 -8.10 3.44
C THR A 200 -7.47 -7.04 2.56
N MET A 201 -7.77 -7.03 1.27
CA MET A 201 -7.57 -5.89 0.40
C MET A 201 -8.87 -5.08 0.35
N PHE A 202 -9.05 -4.25 1.36
CA PHE A 202 -10.25 -3.43 1.57
C PHE A 202 -10.18 -2.10 0.83
N HIS A 203 -9.00 -1.47 0.80
CA HIS A 203 -8.82 -0.15 0.20
C HIS A 203 -8.73 -0.23 -1.33
N SER A 204 -9.07 0.87 -1.99
CA SER A 204 -8.84 1.01 -3.44
C SER A 204 -7.35 0.84 -3.75
N PHE A 205 -7.02 0.12 -4.83
CA PHE A 205 -5.63 -0.01 -5.27
C PHE A 205 -5.03 1.30 -5.82
N CYS A 206 -5.86 2.35 -5.98
CA CYS A 206 -5.44 3.72 -6.23
C CYS A 206 -5.06 4.49 -4.95
N PHE A 207 -5.18 3.86 -3.78
CA PHE A 207 -4.75 4.38 -2.48
C PHE A 207 -3.64 3.47 -1.95
N ASP A 208 -2.52 4.05 -1.55
CA ASP A 208 -1.29 3.32 -1.22
C ASP A 208 -1.39 2.40 0.00
N PHE A 209 -2.43 2.55 0.84
CA PHE A 209 -2.72 1.57 1.89
C PHE A 209 -2.95 0.16 1.32
N SER A 210 -3.46 0.06 0.09
CA SER A 210 -3.59 -1.22 -0.62
C SER A 210 -2.24 -1.89 -0.92
N VAL A 211 -1.17 -1.12 -1.05
CA VAL A 211 0.20 -1.64 -1.20
C VAL A 211 0.62 -2.40 0.05
N TRP A 212 0.34 -1.82 1.24
CA TRP A 212 0.56 -2.48 2.52
C TRP A 212 -0.28 -3.76 2.64
N GLU A 213 -1.59 -3.69 2.31
CA GLU A 213 -2.50 -4.84 2.38
C GLU A 213 -2.04 -5.99 1.48
N MET A 214 -1.79 -5.70 0.21
CA MET A 214 -1.47 -6.71 -0.79
C MET A 214 -0.12 -7.36 -0.53
N TYR A 215 0.92 -6.56 -0.33
CA TYR A 215 2.25 -7.12 -0.15
C TYR A 215 2.51 -7.59 1.28
N GLY A 216 1.79 -7.07 2.27
CA GLY A 216 1.76 -7.63 3.62
C GLY A 216 1.30 -9.08 3.63
N ALA A 217 0.31 -9.46 2.81
CA ALA A 217 -0.06 -10.85 2.63
C ALA A 217 1.00 -11.62 1.82
N LEU A 218 1.30 -11.15 0.60
CA LEU A 218 2.02 -11.93 -0.40
C LEU A 218 3.51 -12.14 -0.08
N VAL A 219 4.17 -11.18 0.59
CA VAL A 219 5.59 -11.26 0.95
C VAL A 219 5.82 -12.20 2.14
N PHE A 220 4.84 -12.33 3.04
CA PHE A 220 4.94 -13.23 4.19
C PHE A 220 4.33 -14.61 3.97
N GLY A 221 3.77 -14.88 2.76
CA GLY A 221 3.20 -16.18 2.42
C GLY A 221 1.77 -16.38 2.95
N GLY A 222 1.12 -15.31 3.41
CA GLY A 222 -0.26 -15.30 3.86
C GLY A 222 -1.28 -15.35 2.73
N ARG A 223 -2.57 -15.22 3.05
CA ARG A 223 -3.68 -15.22 2.13
C ARG A 223 -4.29 -13.82 2.03
N LEU A 224 -4.51 -13.32 0.83
CA LEU A 224 -5.14 -12.03 0.56
C LEU A 224 -6.59 -12.24 0.09
N VAL A 225 -7.53 -11.73 0.87
CA VAL A 225 -8.96 -11.68 0.51
C VAL A 225 -9.25 -10.34 -0.15
N ILE A 226 -9.54 -10.36 -1.44
CA ILE A 226 -9.89 -9.17 -2.22
C ILE A 226 -11.36 -8.85 -1.93
N VAL A 227 -11.60 -7.76 -1.23
CA VAL A 227 -12.96 -7.36 -0.82
C VAL A 227 -13.68 -6.68 -1.98
N PRO A 228 -14.78 -7.23 -2.50
CA PRO A 228 -15.57 -6.59 -3.54
C PRO A 228 -16.08 -5.20 -3.10
N LYS A 229 -16.14 -4.23 -4.03
CA LYS A 229 -16.53 -2.86 -3.71
C LYS A 229 -17.90 -2.76 -2.99
N PRO A 230 -18.96 -3.50 -3.38
CA PRO A 230 -20.22 -3.50 -2.64
C PRO A 230 -20.09 -3.98 -1.19
N VAL A 231 -19.27 -5.03 -0.95
CA VAL A 231 -19.01 -5.55 0.41
C VAL A 231 -18.22 -4.54 1.24
N ALA A 232 -17.22 -3.87 0.66
CA ALA A 232 -16.47 -2.84 1.36
C ALA A 232 -17.33 -1.60 1.76
N GLN A 233 -18.46 -1.39 1.09
CA GLN A 233 -19.40 -0.30 1.37
C GLN A 233 -20.51 -0.68 2.36
N ASP A 234 -20.60 -1.95 2.74
CA ASP A 234 -21.58 -2.50 3.67
C ASP A 234 -20.87 -3.12 4.87
N ALA A 235 -20.93 -2.45 6.02
CA ALA A 235 -20.25 -2.90 7.23
C ALA A 235 -20.74 -4.25 7.77
N VAL A 236 -22.01 -4.62 7.50
CA VAL A 236 -22.56 -5.92 7.90
C VAL A 236 -21.97 -7.02 7.01
N ALA A 237 -22.06 -6.85 5.68
CA ALA A 237 -21.50 -7.80 4.71
C ALA A 237 -19.99 -7.95 4.89
N PHE A 238 -19.28 -6.84 5.17
CA PHE A 238 -17.84 -6.89 5.43
C PHE A 238 -17.53 -7.64 6.74
N GLY A 239 -18.30 -7.40 7.80
CA GLY A 239 -18.17 -8.13 9.05
C GLY A 239 -18.40 -9.64 8.90
N GLU A 240 -19.36 -10.05 8.08
CA GLU A 240 -19.60 -11.46 7.73
C GLU A 240 -18.39 -12.06 7.00
N LEU A 241 -17.86 -11.35 6.00
CA LEU A 241 -16.65 -11.76 5.28
C LEU A 241 -15.44 -11.95 6.21
N LEU A 242 -15.24 -11.06 7.20
CA LEU A 242 -14.12 -11.20 8.17
C LEU A 242 -14.20 -12.52 8.93
N VAL A 243 -15.42 -12.94 9.31
CA VAL A 243 -15.65 -14.20 10.04
C VAL A 243 -15.49 -15.41 9.11
N GLU A 244 -16.12 -15.38 7.95
CA GLU A 244 -16.12 -16.49 6.98
C GLU A 244 -14.71 -16.79 6.48
N GLU A 245 -13.94 -15.75 6.17
CA GLU A 245 -12.58 -15.90 5.66
C GLU A 245 -11.52 -16.08 6.78
N GLY A 246 -11.91 -15.92 8.03
CA GLY A 246 -10.99 -16.04 9.16
C GLY A 246 -9.88 -15.00 9.14
N VAL A 247 -10.23 -13.74 8.86
CA VAL A 247 -9.26 -12.63 8.73
C VAL A 247 -8.50 -12.40 10.02
N THR A 248 -7.17 -12.33 9.94
CA THR A 248 -6.27 -12.13 11.11
C THR A 248 -5.65 -10.72 11.12
N VAL A 249 -5.48 -10.09 9.94
CA VAL A 249 -4.91 -8.74 9.83
C VAL A 249 -5.89 -7.84 9.08
N LEU A 250 -6.42 -6.88 9.82
CA LEU A 250 -7.41 -5.93 9.34
C LEU A 250 -6.80 -4.53 9.25
N ASN A 251 -6.89 -3.91 8.08
CA ASN A 251 -6.42 -2.55 7.86
C ASN A 251 -7.61 -1.65 7.57
N GLN A 252 -7.75 -0.54 8.29
CA GLN A 252 -8.92 0.32 8.16
C GLN A 252 -8.58 1.79 8.38
N THR A 253 -9.30 2.67 7.67
CA THR A 253 -9.37 4.05 8.15
C THR A 253 -10.24 4.10 9.42
N PRO A 254 -9.96 5.01 10.37
CA PRO A 254 -10.75 5.16 11.58
C PRO A 254 -12.27 5.22 11.36
N SER A 255 -12.74 6.03 10.41
CA SER A 255 -14.16 6.19 10.13
C SER A 255 -14.81 4.89 9.64
N ALA A 256 -14.17 4.14 8.76
CA ALA A 256 -14.67 2.84 8.30
C ALA A 256 -14.72 1.81 9.44
N PHE A 257 -13.69 1.82 10.29
CA PHE A 257 -13.63 0.91 11.43
C PHE A 257 -14.71 1.20 12.49
N TYR A 258 -15.01 2.47 12.78
CA TYR A 258 -16.06 2.79 13.73
C TYR A 258 -17.42 2.21 13.30
N THR A 259 -17.74 2.29 12.00
CA THR A 259 -18.97 1.70 11.47
C THR A 259 -18.94 0.16 11.55
N LEU A 260 -17.82 -0.46 11.26
CA LEU A 260 -17.64 -1.91 11.35
C LEU A 260 -17.80 -2.40 12.80
N GLN A 261 -17.13 -1.78 13.76
CA GLN A 261 -17.18 -2.19 15.16
C GLN A 261 -18.59 -2.06 15.76
N GLU A 262 -19.36 -1.02 15.38
CA GLU A 262 -20.76 -0.85 15.79
C GLU A 262 -21.66 -2.03 15.36
N GLN A 263 -21.29 -2.71 14.27
CA GLN A 263 -21.98 -3.91 13.81
C GLN A 263 -21.43 -5.19 14.48
N MET A 264 -20.12 -5.31 14.61
CA MET A 264 -19.46 -6.54 15.06
C MET A 264 -19.52 -6.78 16.57
N VAL A 265 -19.26 -5.73 17.36
CA VAL A 265 -19.13 -5.86 18.83
C VAL A 265 -20.44 -6.35 19.47
N PRO A 266 -21.64 -5.81 19.12
CA PRO A 266 -22.89 -6.28 19.71
C PRO A 266 -23.25 -7.73 19.36
N GLN A 267 -22.75 -8.25 18.23
CA GLN A 267 -23.03 -9.63 17.81
C GLN A 267 -22.26 -10.67 18.65
N GLY A 268 -21.14 -10.28 19.29
CA GLY A 268 -20.32 -11.16 20.12
C GLY A 268 -19.76 -12.37 19.38
N ARG A 269 -19.68 -12.33 18.03
CA ARG A 269 -19.12 -13.42 17.22
C ARG A 269 -17.61 -13.44 17.37
N PRO A 270 -17.00 -14.61 17.59
CA PRO A 270 -15.55 -14.71 17.65
C PRO A 270 -14.97 -14.42 16.26
N ILE A 271 -13.95 -13.58 16.20
CA ILE A 271 -13.14 -13.32 15.00
C ILE A 271 -11.67 -13.51 15.34
N PRO A 272 -10.87 -14.09 14.45
CA PRO A 272 -9.47 -14.37 14.72
C PRO A 272 -8.55 -13.17 14.45
N VAL A 273 -9.07 -11.93 14.42
CA VAL A 273 -8.28 -10.74 14.15
C VAL A 273 -7.23 -10.53 15.22
N ARG A 274 -5.96 -10.64 14.82
CA ARG A 274 -4.79 -10.41 15.69
C ARG A 274 -4.35 -8.95 15.68
N TYR A 275 -4.51 -8.30 14.52
CA TYR A 275 -4.11 -6.91 14.30
C TYR A 275 -5.23 -6.11 13.67
N VAL A 276 -5.52 -4.93 14.23
CA VAL A 276 -6.20 -3.85 13.52
C VAL A 276 -5.21 -2.71 13.34
N ILE A 277 -4.92 -2.36 12.09
CA ILE A 277 -3.95 -1.32 11.74
C ILE A 277 -4.72 -0.13 11.15
N PHE A 278 -4.63 1.01 11.79
CA PHE A 278 -5.28 2.24 11.40
C PHE A 278 -4.33 3.14 10.63
N GLY A 279 -4.85 3.85 9.63
CA GLY A 279 -4.14 4.85 8.87
C GLY A 279 -5.07 5.76 8.07
N GLY A 280 -4.51 6.83 7.51
CA GLY A 280 -5.22 7.73 6.61
C GLY A 280 -6.05 8.83 7.28
N GLU A 281 -6.43 8.68 8.55
CA GLU A 281 -7.24 9.64 9.31
C GLU A 281 -6.76 9.70 10.77
N ALA A 282 -7.09 10.77 11.48
CA ALA A 282 -6.84 10.86 12.92
C ALA A 282 -7.75 9.89 13.69
N LEU A 283 -7.16 9.05 14.53
CA LEU A 283 -7.86 8.05 15.32
C LEU A 283 -8.25 8.59 16.69
N ASP A 284 -9.53 8.51 17.04
CA ASP A 284 -10.00 8.73 18.41
C ASP A 284 -9.86 7.42 19.20
N PHE A 285 -8.93 7.38 20.11
CA PHE A 285 -8.62 6.17 20.90
C PHE A 285 -9.79 5.75 21.80
N GLY A 286 -10.58 6.70 22.33
CA GLY A 286 -11.77 6.39 23.12
C GLY A 286 -12.81 5.60 22.33
N ARG A 287 -12.93 5.86 21.05
CA ARG A 287 -13.90 5.18 20.18
C ARG A 287 -13.56 3.73 19.85
N VAL A 288 -12.32 3.30 20.00
CA VAL A 288 -11.92 1.89 19.76
C VAL A 288 -11.94 1.04 21.02
N SER A 289 -12.22 1.64 22.19
CA SER A 289 -12.35 0.94 23.48
C SER A 289 -13.36 -0.22 23.47
N PRO A 290 -14.56 -0.12 22.84
CA PRO A 290 -15.47 -1.25 22.76
C PRO A 290 -14.87 -2.48 22.06
N TRP A 291 -14.10 -2.26 21.00
CA TRP A 291 -13.42 -3.36 20.30
C TRP A 291 -12.37 -4.01 21.20
N LYS A 292 -11.54 -3.20 21.87
CA LYS A 292 -10.52 -3.74 22.79
C LYS A 292 -11.13 -4.53 23.93
N GLY A 293 -12.28 -4.10 24.44
CA GLY A 293 -13.02 -4.83 25.47
C GLY A 293 -13.61 -6.16 24.97
N ALA A 294 -14.08 -6.23 23.73
CA ALA A 294 -14.63 -7.42 23.11
C ALA A 294 -13.55 -8.41 22.64
N PHE A 295 -12.41 -7.89 22.17
CA PHE A 295 -11.28 -8.67 21.62
C PHE A 295 -9.96 -8.24 22.26
N PRO A 296 -9.71 -8.62 23.54
CA PRO A 296 -8.58 -8.13 24.33
C PRO A 296 -7.21 -8.55 23.77
N ASP A 297 -7.14 -9.69 23.08
CA ASP A 297 -5.91 -10.20 22.48
C ASP A 297 -5.57 -9.53 21.15
N CYS A 298 -6.53 -8.78 20.57
CA CYS A 298 -6.31 -8.04 19.34
C CYS A 298 -5.42 -6.82 19.61
N ARG A 299 -4.32 -6.70 18.87
CA ARG A 299 -3.44 -5.53 18.91
C ARG A 299 -4.00 -4.43 18.01
N LEU A 300 -4.19 -3.25 18.59
CA LEU A 300 -4.64 -2.06 17.87
C LEU A 300 -3.43 -1.17 17.60
N ILE A 301 -3.17 -0.85 16.34
CA ILE A 301 -2.00 -0.10 15.93
C ILE A 301 -2.45 1.16 15.18
N ASN A 302 -2.05 2.33 15.66
CA ASN A 302 -2.25 3.58 14.95
C ASN A 302 -0.99 3.93 14.17
N MET A 303 -1.11 4.14 12.86
CA MET A 303 -0.01 4.51 11.98
C MET A 303 -0.34 5.80 11.22
N TYR A 304 0.60 6.72 11.20
CA TYR A 304 0.57 7.88 10.33
C TYR A 304 1.50 7.65 9.15
N GLY A 305 1.11 8.14 7.98
CA GLY A 305 1.94 8.15 6.77
C GLY A 305 1.22 8.78 5.60
N ILE A 306 2.00 9.08 4.57
CA ILE A 306 1.56 9.71 3.34
C ILE A 306 2.25 9.01 2.16
N THR A 307 1.70 9.12 0.98
CA THR A 307 2.17 8.41 -0.21
C THR A 307 3.63 8.74 -0.54
N GLU A 308 4.04 9.99 -0.37
CA GLU A 308 5.41 10.47 -0.62
C GLU A 308 6.48 9.84 0.29
N THR A 309 6.06 9.18 1.36
CA THR A 309 6.96 8.52 2.32
C THR A 309 6.73 7.01 2.42
N THR A 310 6.01 6.45 1.44
CA THR A 310 5.68 5.04 1.29
C THR A 310 4.82 4.50 2.44
N VAL A 311 3.53 4.81 2.38
CA VAL A 311 2.41 4.32 3.19
C VAL A 311 2.50 4.71 4.68
N HIS A 312 3.49 4.20 5.42
CA HIS A 312 3.59 4.36 6.88
C HIS A 312 4.90 5.00 7.31
N VAL A 313 4.81 5.92 8.25
CA VAL A 313 5.93 6.69 8.84
C VAL A 313 6.09 6.41 10.32
N THR A 314 4.98 6.31 11.06
CA THR A 314 5.01 6.12 12.50
C THR A 314 4.21 4.92 12.95
N TYR A 315 4.45 4.49 14.18
CA TYR A 315 3.82 3.35 14.81
C TYR A 315 3.47 3.68 16.26
N GLN A 316 2.21 3.45 16.63
CA GLN A 316 1.73 3.50 18.01
C GLN A 316 0.84 2.31 18.30
N GLU A 317 1.27 1.43 19.19
CA GLU A 317 0.37 0.41 19.73
C GLU A 317 -0.54 1.03 20.79
N ILE A 318 -1.83 0.69 20.74
CA ILE A 318 -2.86 1.26 21.62
C ILE A 318 -3.15 0.24 22.71
N GLY A 319 -2.64 0.51 23.90
CA GLY A 319 -2.95 -0.20 25.13
C GLY A 319 -3.97 0.54 26.00
N ASP A 320 -4.17 0.05 27.22
CA ASP A 320 -5.12 0.65 28.18
C ASP A 320 -4.72 2.09 28.56
N GLU A 321 -3.43 2.38 28.61
CA GLU A 321 -2.92 3.72 28.91
C GLU A 321 -3.30 4.71 27.79
N GLU A 322 -3.11 4.34 26.54
CA GLU A 322 -3.43 5.17 25.38
C GLU A 322 -4.94 5.41 25.25
N LEU A 323 -5.76 4.41 25.53
CA LEU A 323 -7.24 4.56 25.54
C LEU A 323 -7.71 5.64 26.50
N GLY A 324 -6.98 5.86 27.61
CA GLY A 324 -7.29 6.88 28.60
C GLY A 324 -6.79 8.29 28.28
N ARG A 325 -5.92 8.47 27.28
CA ARG A 325 -5.24 9.77 27.02
C ARG A 325 -6.14 10.84 26.38
N GLY A 326 -7.17 10.45 25.63
CA GLY A 326 -8.10 11.38 24.96
C GLY A 326 -7.49 12.23 23.84
N ILE A 327 -6.31 11.87 23.34
CA ILE A 327 -5.57 12.52 22.25
C ILE A 327 -5.16 11.48 21.20
N SER A 328 -5.02 11.92 19.94
CA SER A 328 -4.59 11.06 18.84
C SER A 328 -3.07 11.07 18.75
N VAL A 329 -2.43 10.10 19.39
CA VAL A 329 -0.98 9.91 19.31
C VAL A 329 -0.65 9.05 18.10
N ILE A 330 0.28 9.52 17.25
CA ILE A 330 0.75 8.75 16.07
C ILE A 330 2.01 7.91 16.39
N GLY A 331 2.57 8.08 17.59
CA GLY A 331 3.70 7.28 18.07
C GLY A 331 5.07 7.79 17.62
N ARG A 332 5.95 6.85 17.24
CA ARG A 332 7.33 7.13 16.87
C ARG A 332 7.61 6.70 15.44
N ALA A 333 8.68 7.23 14.85
CA ALA A 333 9.14 6.82 13.54
C ALA A 333 9.36 5.29 13.49
N ILE A 334 8.85 4.63 12.44
CA ILE A 334 9.19 3.23 12.17
C ILE A 334 10.68 3.09 11.81
N PRO A 335 11.26 1.89 11.92
CA PRO A 335 12.65 1.66 11.54
C PRO A 335 12.95 2.18 10.14
N THR A 336 14.21 2.63 9.92
CA THR A 336 14.69 3.21 8.65
C THR A 336 14.22 4.62 8.31
N LEU A 337 13.34 5.22 9.12
CA LEU A 337 12.87 6.60 8.96
C LEU A 337 13.33 7.51 10.09
N SER A 338 13.30 8.81 9.82
CA SER A 338 13.47 9.87 10.80
C SER A 338 12.33 10.88 10.68
N VAL A 339 11.90 11.42 11.82
CA VAL A 339 10.88 12.48 11.89
C VAL A 339 11.48 13.68 12.58
N TYR A 340 11.42 14.84 11.96
CA TYR A 340 11.76 16.12 12.56
C TYR A 340 10.50 16.98 12.66
N ILE A 341 10.36 17.71 13.74
CA ILE A 341 9.28 18.71 13.90
C ILE A 341 9.95 20.07 13.88
N LEU A 342 9.70 20.86 12.83
CA LEU A 342 10.43 22.10 12.55
C LEU A 342 9.50 23.31 12.59
N ASP A 343 10.06 24.43 13.08
CA ASP A 343 9.41 25.74 13.01
C ASP A 343 9.51 26.34 11.60
N GLY A 344 8.80 27.44 11.34
CA GLY A 344 8.83 28.13 10.05
C GLY A 344 10.20 28.69 9.62
N ARG A 345 11.24 28.51 10.44
CA ARG A 345 12.65 28.85 10.14
C ARG A 345 13.54 27.62 9.98
N GLY A 346 12.94 26.42 9.95
CA GLY A 346 13.66 25.16 9.83
C GLY A 346 14.42 24.72 11.08
N ARG A 347 14.08 25.21 12.27
CA ARG A 347 14.70 24.82 13.54
C ARG A 347 13.84 23.80 14.27
N LEU A 348 14.47 22.88 15.01
CA LEU A 348 13.78 21.89 15.83
C LEU A 348 12.87 22.57 16.87
N CYS A 349 11.61 22.14 16.90
CA CYS A 349 10.68 22.55 17.94
C CYS A 349 10.96 21.82 19.26
N PRO A 350 10.92 22.54 20.40
CA PRO A 350 10.96 21.91 21.71
C PRO A 350 9.76 20.98 21.95
N VAL A 351 9.90 20.06 22.91
CA VAL A 351 8.79 19.19 23.37
C VAL A 351 7.56 20.04 23.72
N GLY A 352 6.39 19.65 23.25
CA GLY A 352 5.11 20.31 23.43
C GLY A 352 4.85 21.49 22.46
N VAL A 353 5.83 21.90 21.66
CA VAL A 353 5.65 22.99 20.68
C VAL A 353 5.32 22.43 19.31
N PRO A 354 4.17 22.83 18.69
CA PRO A 354 3.82 22.38 17.36
C PRO A 354 4.77 22.92 16.29
N GLY A 355 5.00 22.10 15.25
CA GLY A 355 5.74 22.45 14.05
C GLY A 355 5.38 21.54 12.90
N GLU A 356 5.92 21.82 11.72
CA GLU A 356 5.72 20.98 10.52
C GLU A 356 6.52 19.68 10.63
N LEU A 357 5.88 18.56 10.32
CA LEU A 357 6.53 17.25 10.22
C LEU A 357 7.41 17.18 8.96
N HIS A 358 8.66 16.82 9.15
CA HIS A 358 9.62 16.55 8.07
C HIS A 358 10.12 15.13 8.21
N ILE A 359 10.01 14.35 7.13
CA ILE A 359 10.30 12.92 7.14
C ILE A 359 11.55 12.66 6.32
N GLY A 360 12.54 11.97 6.90
CA GLY A 360 13.74 11.53 6.22
C GLY A 360 13.90 10.01 6.23
N GLY A 361 14.83 9.48 5.44
CA GLY A 361 15.20 8.08 5.44
C GLY A 361 14.77 7.31 4.20
N ALA A 362 14.88 5.98 4.25
CA ALA A 362 14.76 5.09 3.10
C ALA A 362 13.32 4.93 2.54
N GLY A 363 12.33 5.55 3.18
CA GLY A 363 10.94 5.52 2.72
C GLY A 363 10.56 6.66 1.79
N LEU A 364 11.45 7.63 1.53
CA LEU A 364 11.13 8.73 0.65
C LEU A 364 10.92 8.24 -0.79
N SER A 365 9.86 8.71 -1.42
CA SER A 365 9.62 8.50 -2.85
C SER A 365 10.71 9.18 -3.69
N ARG A 366 10.83 8.79 -4.95
CA ARG A 366 11.73 9.47 -5.91
C ARG A 366 11.31 10.92 -6.17
N GLY A 367 10.06 11.25 -5.93
CA GLY A 367 9.45 12.56 -6.16
C GLY A 367 8.14 12.48 -6.93
N TYR A 368 7.78 13.56 -7.60
CA TYR A 368 6.56 13.65 -8.38
C TYR A 368 6.84 13.53 -9.89
N LEU A 369 6.07 12.69 -10.56
CA LEU A 369 6.16 12.50 -12.00
C LEU A 369 5.92 13.82 -12.73
N ASN A 370 6.81 14.17 -13.66
CA ASN A 370 6.75 15.38 -14.48
C ASN A 370 6.64 16.72 -13.71
N LEU A 371 6.93 16.74 -12.40
CA LEU A 371 6.85 17.94 -11.56
C LEU A 371 8.16 18.20 -10.81
N PRO A 372 9.28 18.48 -11.51
CA PRO A 372 10.60 18.66 -10.88
C PRO A 372 10.65 19.83 -9.90
N ASP A 373 9.98 20.95 -10.21
CA ASP A 373 9.97 22.12 -9.33
C ASP A 373 9.23 21.83 -8.01
N LEU A 374 8.09 21.12 -8.07
CA LEU A 374 7.36 20.70 -6.89
C LEU A 374 8.17 19.66 -6.08
N THR A 375 8.87 18.77 -6.76
CA THR A 375 9.77 17.81 -6.11
C THR A 375 10.86 18.54 -5.34
N ALA A 376 11.53 19.52 -5.96
CA ALA A 376 12.57 20.30 -5.31
C ALA A 376 12.06 21.17 -4.14
N ASP A 377 10.80 21.65 -4.21
CA ASP A 377 10.18 22.39 -3.09
C ASP A 377 9.85 21.51 -1.90
N ARG A 378 9.45 20.27 -2.14
CA ARG A 378 8.98 19.35 -1.08
C ARG A 378 10.07 18.44 -0.53
N PHE A 379 11.01 17.98 -1.36
CA PHE A 379 12.13 17.13 -0.99
C PHE A 379 13.38 17.99 -0.85
N VAL A 380 13.64 18.45 0.37
CA VAL A 380 14.74 19.39 0.66
C VAL A 380 15.91 18.68 1.34
N ALA A 381 17.09 19.30 1.31
CA ALA A 381 18.26 18.73 1.99
C ALA A 381 18.00 18.55 3.51
N ASP A 382 18.45 17.43 4.08
CA ASP A 382 18.37 17.19 5.52
C ASP A 382 19.22 18.24 6.28
N PRO A 383 18.59 19.12 7.06
CA PRO A 383 19.30 20.20 7.74
C PRO A 383 20.17 19.71 8.92
N PHE A 384 20.05 18.43 9.32
CA PHE A 384 20.73 17.88 10.50
C PHE A 384 21.87 16.91 10.16
N GLY A 385 22.31 16.88 8.91
CA GLY A 385 23.59 16.27 8.51
C GLY A 385 23.53 14.79 8.18
N GLY A 386 22.34 14.22 7.90
CA GLY A 386 22.20 12.84 7.42
C GLY A 386 22.67 12.64 5.97
N GLY A 387 23.00 13.70 5.23
CA GLY A 387 23.49 13.63 3.84
C GLY A 387 22.42 13.25 2.81
N GLY A 388 21.13 13.20 3.18
CA GLY A 388 20.02 12.83 2.34
C GLY A 388 18.99 13.97 2.18
N LEU A 389 17.78 13.59 1.84
CA LEU A 389 16.62 14.47 1.72
C LEU A 389 15.65 14.26 2.90
N VAL A 390 14.87 15.29 3.18
CA VAL A 390 13.66 15.20 4.00
C VAL A 390 12.47 15.71 3.19
N TYR A 391 11.33 15.05 3.35
CA TYR A 391 10.08 15.46 2.76
C TYR A 391 9.32 16.38 3.73
N ARG A 392 8.87 17.53 3.23
CA ARG A 392 8.03 18.50 3.94
C ARG A 392 6.57 18.09 3.77
N THR A 393 5.95 17.57 4.85
CA THR A 393 4.61 16.99 4.77
C THR A 393 3.50 18.02 4.61
N GLY A 394 3.66 19.18 5.23
CA GLY A 394 2.59 20.17 5.43
C GLY A 394 1.71 19.86 6.64
N ASP A 395 1.89 18.70 7.29
CA ASP A 395 1.17 18.33 8.50
C ASP A 395 1.86 18.89 9.74
N LEU A 396 1.08 19.23 10.74
CA LEU A 396 1.58 19.74 12.02
C LEU A 396 1.53 18.65 13.09
N GLY A 397 2.59 18.59 13.90
CA GLY A 397 2.66 17.71 15.06
C GLY A 397 3.49 18.32 16.17
N ARG A 398 3.53 17.66 17.31
CA ARG A 398 4.40 18.02 18.44
C ARG A 398 4.93 16.77 19.13
N TRP A 399 6.14 16.88 19.65
CA TRP A 399 6.72 15.87 20.55
C TRP A 399 6.03 15.91 21.90
N LEU A 400 5.65 14.73 22.39
CA LEU A 400 5.23 14.55 23.78
C LEU A 400 6.44 14.23 24.67
N PRO A 401 6.33 14.42 26.03
CA PRO A 401 7.43 14.13 26.95
C PRO A 401 7.92 12.67 26.93
N ASP A 402 7.08 11.74 26.55
CA ASP A 402 7.39 10.30 26.41
C ASP A 402 8.09 9.95 25.08
N GLY A 403 8.29 10.94 24.20
CA GLY A 403 8.95 10.78 22.91
C GLY A 403 8.01 10.31 21.79
N ASN A 404 6.73 10.25 22.02
CA ASN A 404 5.72 10.04 20.99
C ASN A 404 5.36 11.36 20.27
N ILE A 405 4.70 11.25 19.13
CA ILE A 405 4.22 12.39 18.33
C ILE A 405 2.68 12.42 18.39
N GLU A 406 2.16 13.62 18.59
CA GLU A 406 0.75 13.95 18.47
C GLU A 406 0.52 14.86 17.26
#